data_4bd7b24208f348aaf8aad5ddce161398
#
_entry.id   4bd7b24208f348aaf8aad5ddce161398
#
_cell.length_a   1.000
_cell.length_b   1.000
_cell.length_c   1.000
_cell.angle_alpha   90.00
_cell.angle_beta   90.00
_cell.angle_gamma   90.00
#
_symmetry.space_group_name_H-M   'P 1'
#
loop_
_entity.id
_entity.type
_entity.pdbx_description
1 polymer ?
#
loop_
_entity_poly.entity_id
_entity_poly.type
_entity_poly.pdbx_seq_one_letter_code
_entity_poly.pdbx_strand_id
1 'polypeptide(L)'
;MKSCLPTPLRLSALLISLGLSGCVSGGSPARLWLANPVAQSAENDAETTVSVVSVSSVPLVELASTVYEPVLEPVLEDPTEVRVDEILTSPVLGDEEFTAAVDRWIEYWRGRGSTWLPDYLTGMGIFGESVDSVLAENDLPPSLRYLPFIESGYNPKATSRASAVGLWQFMQGTATGWGMEVTPLIDERRDPVKSTEGAVGFLLELREDLGSWFLALAGYNSGPNRVRRILSRYAPDVQPTDSLFWALRGHFPRETQEFVPKLISAIIVGGSPQDFGIEPVSVDRFAYDVATVPDATSLDVVARAAEVSHEEIERLNPKYLRGMTVPGQASSIRLPEGRGEAFRVNYAKIPAEERVTVVQHRVVSGETLSHIARQYGSRVSEIQAANPGVRARYLRVGAVLIVPVAPRLGTPVAAGAS
;
A
#
# COMPACT_ATOMS: atom_id res chain seq x y z
N MET A 1 53.20 -18.69 3.85
CA MET A 1 51.96 -17.93 3.56
C MET A 1 50.81 -18.87 3.82
N LYS A 2 50.21 -18.77 5.01
CA LYS A 2 49.05 -19.60 5.43
C LYS A 2 47.80 -18.75 5.27
N SER A 3 46.88 -19.14 4.39
CA SER A 3 45.61 -18.54 4.18
C SER A 3 44.70 -18.88 5.35
N CYS A 4 44.25 -17.87 6.09
CA CYS A 4 43.15 -17.98 7.04
C CYS A 4 41.83 -18.00 6.27
N LEU A 5 41.12 -19.11 6.33
CA LEU A 5 39.71 -19.20 5.96
C LEU A 5 38.87 -18.67 7.12
N PRO A 6 37.85 -17.85 6.88
CA PRO A 6 36.95 -17.41 7.93
C PRO A 6 36.03 -18.56 8.36
N THR A 7 35.90 -18.70 9.66
CA THR A 7 35.05 -19.67 10.35
C THR A 7 33.58 -19.40 10.02
N PRO A 8 32.72 -20.41 9.79
CA PRO A 8 31.28 -20.20 9.59
C PRO A 8 30.66 -19.68 10.86
N LEU A 9 29.86 -18.61 10.73
CA LEU A 9 29.01 -18.09 11.81
C LEU A 9 28.00 -19.18 12.22
N ARG A 10 28.22 -19.73 13.41
CA ARG A 10 27.21 -20.58 14.06
C ARG A 10 26.08 -19.70 14.55
N LEU A 11 24.85 -19.99 14.10
CA LEU A 11 23.63 -19.50 14.74
C LEU A 11 23.66 -19.96 16.20
N SER A 12 24.09 -19.08 17.09
CA SER A 12 23.93 -19.31 18.54
C SER A 12 22.47 -19.04 18.87
N ALA A 13 21.72 -20.09 19.16
CA ALA A 13 20.39 -20.00 19.71
C ALA A 13 20.44 -19.17 21.01
N LEU A 14 19.86 -17.99 20.99
CA LEU A 14 19.63 -17.20 22.20
C LEU A 14 18.46 -17.84 22.97
N LEU A 15 18.79 -18.81 23.84
CA LEU A 15 17.86 -19.38 24.81
C LEU A 15 17.66 -18.36 25.93
N ILE A 16 16.60 -17.59 25.86
CA ILE A 16 16.08 -16.87 27.03
C ILE A 16 15.13 -17.81 27.76
N SER A 17 15.58 -18.28 28.92
CA SER A 17 14.77 -19.06 29.84
C SER A 17 13.76 -18.17 30.54
N LEU A 18 12.48 -18.36 30.25
CA LEU A 18 11.38 -17.75 30.99
C LEU A 18 10.64 -18.82 31.83
N GLY A 19 10.60 -18.57 33.13
CA GLY A 19 9.88 -19.37 34.10
C GLY A 19 8.38 -19.26 33.93
N LEU A 20 7.71 -20.40 34.03
CA LEU A 20 6.26 -20.57 34.08
C LEU A 20 5.68 -20.06 35.42
N SER A 21 4.59 -19.29 35.34
CA SER A 21 3.41 -19.52 36.18
C SER A 21 2.30 -18.51 35.87
N GLY A 22 1.06 -19.01 35.71
CA GLY A 22 -0.14 -18.21 35.91
C GLY A 22 -1.21 -18.35 34.82
N CYS A 23 -2.12 -19.30 35.01
CA CYS A 23 -3.42 -19.33 34.33
C CYS A 23 -4.32 -18.21 34.82
N VAL A 24 -4.90 -17.42 33.94
CA VAL A 24 -6.21 -16.79 34.13
C VAL A 24 -6.96 -16.72 32.80
N SER A 25 -8.15 -17.29 32.80
CA SER A 25 -9.16 -17.26 31.75
C SER A 25 -9.83 -15.89 31.67
N GLY A 26 -9.99 -15.32 30.45
CA GLY A 26 -10.80 -14.10 30.24
C GLY A 26 -10.99 -13.76 28.77
N GLY A 27 -12.21 -13.88 28.32
CA GLY A 27 -12.92 -13.64 27.10
C GLY A 27 -12.35 -12.68 26.05
N SER A 28 -12.31 -13.16 24.84
CA SER A 28 -12.11 -12.38 23.62
C SER A 28 -13.23 -11.38 23.33
N PRO A 29 -12.90 -10.17 22.88
CA PRO A 29 -13.79 -9.34 22.10
C PRO A 29 -13.38 -9.33 20.61
N ALA A 30 -13.34 -10.49 19.98
CA ALA A 30 -13.20 -10.58 18.53
C ALA A 30 -14.56 -10.87 17.89
N ARG A 31 -15.41 -9.86 17.78
CA ARG A 31 -16.63 -9.92 16.94
C ARG A 31 -17.18 -8.52 16.68
N LEU A 32 -16.61 -7.84 15.68
CA LEU A 32 -17.34 -6.69 15.09
C LEU A 32 -17.01 -6.43 13.59
N TRP A 33 -16.32 -7.32 12.88
CA TRP A 33 -16.00 -7.11 11.45
C TRP A 33 -16.48 -8.20 10.50
N LEU A 34 -17.45 -9.05 10.88
CA LEU A 34 -18.04 -10.03 9.96
C LEU A 34 -19.54 -9.83 9.87
N ALA A 35 -19.98 -8.93 8.99
CA ALA A 35 -21.33 -8.95 8.42
C ALA A 35 -21.29 -8.37 7.01
N ASN A 36 -20.96 -9.20 6.03
CA ASN A 36 -21.34 -8.97 4.65
C ASN A 36 -22.50 -9.92 4.33
N PRO A 37 -23.72 -9.43 4.02
CA PRO A 37 -24.80 -10.29 3.56
C PRO A 37 -24.59 -10.63 2.09
N VAL A 38 -24.58 -11.93 1.81
CA VAL A 38 -24.71 -12.53 0.50
C VAL A 38 -26.01 -12.04 -0.15
N ALA A 39 -25.88 -11.40 -1.32
CA ALA A 39 -27.02 -11.00 -2.14
C ALA A 39 -27.64 -12.26 -2.78
N GLN A 40 -28.86 -12.57 -2.38
CA GLN A 40 -29.74 -13.46 -3.15
C GLN A 40 -30.39 -12.67 -4.27
N SER A 41 -30.30 -13.21 -5.48
CA SER A 41 -31.02 -12.76 -6.67
C SER A 41 -32.52 -12.89 -6.50
N ALA A 42 -33.27 -11.82 -6.78
CA ALA A 42 -34.67 -11.86 -7.13
C ALA A 42 -34.92 -10.83 -8.26
N GLU A 43 -35.26 -11.35 -9.41
CA GLU A 43 -35.86 -10.59 -10.51
C GLU A 43 -37.19 -9.95 -10.04
N ASN A 44 -37.40 -8.68 -10.38
CA ASN A 44 -38.69 -8.16 -10.76
C ASN A 44 -38.59 -6.78 -11.41
N ASP A 45 -39.18 -6.70 -12.59
CA ASP A 45 -39.44 -5.49 -13.38
C ASP A 45 -40.31 -4.47 -12.62
N ALA A 46 -39.89 -3.22 -12.64
CA ALA A 46 -40.81 -2.07 -12.53
C ALA A 46 -40.15 -0.75 -12.96
N GLU A 47 -40.86 -0.01 -13.71
CA GLU A 47 -40.64 1.25 -14.41
C GLU A 47 -39.83 2.31 -13.65
N THR A 48 -38.87 2.89 -14.39
CA THR A 48 -38.04 4.01 -13.95
C THR A 48 -38.77 5.34 -14.12
N THR A 49 -39.19 5.91 -13.03
CA THR A 49 -39.55 7.35 -12.98
C THR A 49 -38.34 8.12 -12.44
N VAL A 50 -37.70 8.90 -13.31
CA VAL A 50 -36.60 9.79 -12.96
C VAL A 50 -37.17 11.00 -12.22
N SER A 51 -37.02 11.02 -10.90
CA SER A 51 -37.26 12.23 -10.11
C SER A 51 -35.95 13.01 -10.00
N VAL A 52 -35.90 14.16 -10.67
CA VAL A 52 -34.82 15.14 -10.49
C VAL A 52 -35.00 15.78 -9.12
N VAL A 53 -34.18 15.36 -8.14
CA VAL A 53 -34.11 16.06 -6.87
C VAL A 53 -33.11 17.21 -7.04
N SER A 54 -33.64 18.43 -7.03
CA SER A 54 -32.84 19.64 -6.96
C SER A 54 -32.17 19.69 -5.59
N VAL A 55 -30.84 19.60 -5.57
CA VAL A 55 -30.03 19.75 -4.35
C VAL A 55 -30.02 21.23 -3.99
N SER A 56 -30.82 21.57 -2.99
CA SER A 56 -30.73 22.86 -2.29
C SER A 56 -29.33 23.04 -1.70
N SER A 57 -28.76 24.21 -1.93
CA SER A 57 -27.49 24.68 -1.40
C SER A 57 -27.44 24.56 0.13
N VAL A 58 -26.63 23.63 0.63
CA VAL A 58 -26.24 23.57 2.04
C VAL A 58 -25.25 24.70 2.30
N PRO A 59 -25.41 25.52 3.36
CA PRO A 59 -24.56 26.65 3.63
C PRO A 59 -23.13 26.15 3.99
N LEU A 60 -22.12 26.75 3.39
CA LEU A 60 -20.68 26.49 3.55
C LEU A 60 -20.15 26.51 5.00
N VAL A 61 -20.94 26.98 5.95
CA VAL A 61 -20.51 27.14 7.36
C VAL A 61 -20.55 25.81 8.13
N GLU A 62 -21.33 24.83 7.71
CA GLU A 62 -21.47 23.56 8.43
C GLU A 62 -20.41 22.51 8.03
N LEU A 63 -19.74 22.69 6.89
CA LEU A 63 -18.64 21.83 6.44
C LEU A 63 -17.28 22.17 7.06
N ALA A 64 -17.17 23.32 7.74
CA ALA A 64 -15.93 23.76 8.41
C ALA A 64 -15.69 23.09 9.78
N SER A 65 -16.67 22.33 10.30
CA SER A 65 -16.56 21.64 11.60
C SER A 65 -16.26 20.14 11.48
N THR A 66 -15.93 19.64 10.28
CA THR A 66 -15.54 18.24 10.14
C THR A 66 -14.12 18.06 10.60
N VAL A 67 -14.01 17.86 11.88
CA VAL A 67 -13.08 17.04 12.64
C VAL A 67 -11.67 16.91 12.07
N TYR A 68 -10.78 17.75 12.56
CA TYR A 68 -9.40 17.40 12.73
C TYR A 68 -9.33 16.30 13.79
N GLU A 69 -9.22 15.05 13.38
CA GLU A 69 -8.71 13.98 14.22
C GLU A 69 -7.20 13.91 13.99
N PRO A 70 -6.39 14.26 15.02
CA PRO A 70 -4.97 13.94 14.95
C PRO A 70 -4.87 12.41 14.89
N VAL A 71 -4.30 11.90 13.79
CA VAL A 71 -4.04 10.47 13.67
C VAL A 71 -2.90 10.13 14.61
N LEU A 72 -3.28 9.44 15.69
CA LEU A 72 -2.49 8.60 16.54
C LEU A 72 -1.43 9.30 17.42
N GLU A 73 -1.81 9.57 18.65
CA GLU A 73 -0.84 9.34 19.71
C GLU A 73 -0.48 7.84 19.68
N PRO A 74 0.82 7.48 19.70
CA PRO A 74 1.19 6.10 19.84
C PRO A 74 0.58 5.60 21.16
N VAL A 75 -0.30 4.60 21.08
CA VAL A 75 -0.69 3.85 22.26
C VAL A 75 0.60 3.27 22.81
N LEU A 76 1.10 3.83 23.89
CA LEU A 76 2.21 3.26 24.64
C LEU A 76 1.67 1.97 25.25
N GLU A 77 1.77 0.89 24.48
CA GLU A 77 1.57 -0.47 25.02
C GLU A 77 2.61 -0.70 26.12
N ASP A 78 2.22 -1.43 27.15
CA ASP A 78 3.11 -1.82 28.24
C ASP A 78 4.38 -2.48 27.65
N PRO A 79 5.58 -1.91 27.83
CA PRO A 79 6.80 -2.44 27.23
C PRO A 79 7.21 -3.83 27.72
N THR A 80 6.38 -4.46 28.54
CA THR A 80 6.63 -5.79 29.14
C THR A 80 5.97 -6.96 28.40
N GLU A 81 5.09 -6.71 27.42
CA GLU A 81 4.50 -7.81 26.65
C GLU A 81 5.39 -8.17 25.46
N VAL A 82 6.28 -9.13 25.64
CA VAL A 82 7.14 -9.68 24.58
C VAL A 82 6.26 -10.50 23.64
N ARG A 83 5.90 -9.94 22.50
CA ARG A 83 5.21 -10.69 21.45
C ARG A 83 6.12 -11.76 20.87
N VAL A 84 5.64 -12.99 20.87
CA VAL A 84 6.35 -14.13 20.29
C VAL A 84 6.23 -14.04 18.75
N ASP A 85 7.34 -13.93 18.06
CA ASP A 85 7.35 -14.01 16.59
C ASP A 85 7.25 -15.48 16.16
N GLU A 86 6.05 -15.93 15.80
CA GLU A 86 5.77 -17.31 15.42
C GLU A 86 6.59 -17.77 14.20
N ILE A 87 6.94 -16.88 13.29
CA ILE A 87 7.75 -17.19 12.12
C ILE A 87 9.18 -17.53 12.54
N LEU A 88 9.71 -16.78 13.51
CA LEU A 88 11.09 -16.96 14.01
C LEU A 88 11.21 -18.09 15.06
N THR A 89 10.09 -18.67 15.50
CA THR A 89 10.09 -19.85 16.37
C THR A 89 9.84 -21.16 15.61
N SER A 90 9.72 -21.10 14.28
CA SER A 90 9.49 -22.29 13.46
C SER A 90 10.60 -23.32 13.58
N PRO A 91 10.26 -24.63 13.80
CA PRO A 91 11.27 -25.68 13.88
C PRO A 91 12.07 -25.86 12.58
N VAL A 92 11.55 -25.39 11.47
CA VAL A 92 12.23 -25.44 10.15
C VAL A 92 13.51 -24.61 10.13
N LEU A 93 13.64 -23.60 10.98
CA LEU A 93 14.85 -22.78 11.06
C LEU A 93 16.09 -23.55 11.49
N GLY A 94 15.93 -24.72 12.11
CA GLY A 94 17.02 -25.65 12.46
C GLY A 94 17.36 -26.68 11.39
N ASP A 95 16.63 -26.74 10.28
CA ASP A 95 16.87 -27.67 9.17
C ASP A 95 18.09 -27.22 8.35
N GLU A 96 19.03 -28.16 8.07
CA GLU A 96 20.27 -27.83 7.34
C GLU A 96 20.02 -27.36 5.91
N GLU A 97 19.07 -27.96 5.19
CA GLU A 97 18.76 -27.55 3.83
C GLU A 97 18.05 -26.18 3.79
N PHE A 98 17.23 -25.90 4.79
CA PHE A 98 16.60 -24.59 4.95
C PHE A 98 17.65 -23.52 5.23
N THR A 99 18.51 -23.77 6.19
CA THR A 99 19.60 -22.84 6.53
C THR A 99 20.51 -22.58 5.32
N ALA A 100 20.88 -23.63 4.58
CA ALA A 100 21.64 -23.45 3.34
C ALA A 100 20.87 -22.63 2.27
N ALA A 101 19.52 -22.70 2.24
CA ALA A 101 18.73 -21.85 1.36
C ALA A 101 18.73 -20.38 1.81
N VAL A 102 18.65 -20.12 3.11
CA VAL A 102 18.78 -18.77 3.71
C VAL A 102 20.16 -18.19 3.41
N ASP A 103 21.23 -18.97 3.60
CA ASP A 103 22.62 -18.54 3.35
C ASP A 103 22.84 -18.13 1.88
N ARG A 104 22.23 -18.84 0.92
CA ARG A 104 22.29 -18.44 -0.50
C ARG A 104 21.64 -17.08 -0.73
N TRP A 105 20.56 -16.74 -0.02
CA TRP A 105 19.92 -15.42 -0.10
C TRP A 105 20.75 -14.36 0.61
N ILE A 106 21.41 -14.68 1.72
CA ILE A 106 22.36 -13.76 2.38
C ILE A 106 23.51 -13.42 1.43
N GLU A 107 24.10 -14.43 0.75
CA GLU A 107 25.12 -14.19 -0.27
C GLU A 107 24.59 -13.38 -1.48
N TYR A 108 23.31 -13.56 -1.85
CA TYR A 108 22.70 -12.70 -2.85
C TYR A 108 22.69 -11.24 -2.40
N TRP A 109 22.28 -10.96 -1.15
CA TRP A 109 22.26 -9.59 -0.60
C TRP A 109 23.66 -8.97 -0.50
N ARG A 110 24.69 -9.76 -0.16
CA ARG A 110 26.08 -9.31 -0.17
C ARG A 110 26.63 -9.05 -1.57
N GLY A 111 26.13 -9.76 -2.57
CA GLY A 111 26.58 -9.68 -3.96
C GLY A 111 25.66 -8.82 -4.82
N ARG A 112 24.83 -9.45 -5.63
CA ARG A 112 23.96 -8.75 -6.61
C ARG A 112 22.93 -7.83 -5.96
N GLY A 113 22.42 -8.21 -4.80
CA GLY A 113 21.41 -7.47 -4.06
C GLY A 113 21.94 -6.21 -3.39
N SER A 114 23.24 -6.11 -3.17
CA SER A 114 23.87 -4.98 -2.46
C SER A 114 23.62 -3.62 -3.13
N THR A 115 23.39 -3.61 -4.45
CA THR A 115 23.07 -2.39 -5.20
C THR A 115 21.70 -1.79 -4.79
N TRP A 116 20.73 -2.63 -4.44
CA TRP A 116 19.36 -2.18 -4.10
C TRP A 116 19.10 -2.14 -2.60
N LEU A 117 19.94 -2.80 -1.81
CA LEU A 117 19.75 -2.94 -0.37
C LEU A 117 19.66 -1.59 0.36
N PRO A 118 20.47 -0.56 0.03
CA PRO A 118 20.32 0.78 0.63
C PRO A 118 18.96 1.41 0.36
N ASP A 119 18.45 1.29 -0.87
CA ASP A 119 17.12 1.82 -1.23
C ASP A 119 16.01 1.09 -0.48
N TYR A 120 16.12 -0.23 -0.30
CA TYR A 120 15.15 -1.04 0.44
C TYR A 120 15.12 -0.67 1.93
N LEU A 121 16.28 -0.47 2.53
CA LEU A 121 16.40 -0.02 3.92
C LEU A 121 15.89 1.40 4.11
N THR A 122 16.15 2.28 3.14
CA THR A 122 15.58 3.64 3.11
C THR A 122 14.06 3.59 3.06
N GLY A 123 13.49 2.79 2.15
CA GLY A 123 12.03 2.61 2.06
C GLY A 123 11.43 2.03 3.34
N MET A 124 12.09 1.05 3.96
CA MET A 124 11.69 0.50 5.24
C MET A 124 11.80 1.53 6.37
N GLY A 125 12.81 2.39 6.36
CA GLY A 125 12.93 3.51 7.31
C GLY A 125 11.79 4.52 7.18
N ILE A 126 11.31 4.79 5.95
CA ILE A 126 10.19 5.71 5.71
C ILE A 126 8.86 5.10 6.16
N PHE A 127 8.54 3.88 5.73
CA PHE A 127 7.20 3.30 5.89
C PHE A 127 7.09 2.24 6.98
N GLY A 128 8.22 1.76 7.52
CA GLY A 128 8.25 0.61 8.42
C GLY A 128 7.45 0.81 9.69
N GLU A 129 7.52 2.00 10.32
CA GLU A 129 6.75 2.30 11.53
C GLU A 129 5.23 2.22 11.29
N SER A 130 4.76 2.73 10.14
CA SER A 130 3.35 2.63 9.75
C SER A 130 2.92 1.17 9.49
N VAL A 131 3.82 0.34 8.96
CA VAL A 131 3.56 -1.10 8.78
C VAL A 131 3.54 -1.80 10.14
N ASP A 132 4.50 -1.51 11.01
CA ASP A 132 4.60 -2.11 12.34
C ASP A 132 3.37 -1.83 13.21
N SER A 133 2.86 -0.58 13.17
CA SER A 133 1.63 -0.20 13.87
C SER A 133 0.46 -1.09 13.47
N VAL A 134 0.21 -1.24 12.16
CA VAL A 134 -0.91 -2.06 11.68
C VAL A 134 -0.71 -3.55 11.97
N LEU A 135 0.53 -4.07 11.89
CA LEU A 135 0.84 -5.45 12.29
C LEU A 135 0.58 -5.65 13.79
N ALA A 136 1.02 -4.70 14.62
CA ALA A 136 0.88 -4.73 16.05
C ALA A 136 -0.59 -4.68 16.49
N GLU A 137 -1.39 -3.80 15.92
CA GLU A 137 -2.84 -3.66 16.20
C GLU A 137 -3.64 -4.93 15.89
N ASN A 138 -3.09 -5.81 15.05
CA ASN A 138 -3.75 -7.05 14.61
C ASN A 138 -3.04 -8.33 15.10
N ASP A 139 -2.13 -8.22 16.05
CA ASP A 139 -1.39 -9.34 16.66
C ASP A 139 -0.60 -10.22 15.67
N LEU A 140 -0.12 -9.64 14.56
CA LEU A 140 0.70 -10.36 13.59
C LEU A 140 2.18 -10.42 14.00
N PRO A 141 2.92 -11.47 13.55
CA PRO A 141 4.35 -11.55 13.77
C PRO A 141 5.11 -10.31 13.26
N PRO A 142 5.95 -9.68 14.09
CA PRO A 142 6.70 -8.49 13.69
C PRO A 142 7.60 -8.69 12.46
N SER A 143 8.09 -9.92 12.25
CA SER A 143 8.91 -10.27 11.07
C SER A 143 8.19 -10.10 9.74
N LEU A 144 6.85 -10.03 9.72
CA LEU A 144 6.07 -9.76 8.50
C LEU A 144 6.33 -8.37 7.92
N ARG A 145 6.91 -7.45 8.69
CA ARG A 145 7.41 -6.18 8.16
C ARG A 145 8.42 -6.35 7.01
N TYR A 146 9.08 -7.49 6.92
CA TYR A 146 10.02 -7.79 5.85
C TYR A 146 9.37 -8.33 4.57
N LEU A 147 8.04 -8.54 4.55
CA LEU A 147 7.35 -8.87 3.30
C LEU A 147 7.41 -7.74 2.27
N PRO A 148 7.04 -6.48 2.58
CA PRO A 148 7.22 -5.36 1.65
C PRO A 148 8.68 -5.19 1.20
N PHE A 149 9.64 -5.53 2.06
CA PHE A 149 11.06 -5.50 1.72
C PHE A 149 11.39 -6.46 0.57
N ILE A 150 10.93 -7.71 0.62
CA ILE A 150 11.21 -8.71 -0.42
C ILE A 150 10.30 -8.58 -1.64
N GLU A 151 9.12 -7.95 -1.51
CA GLU A 151 8.14 -7.79 -2.58
C GLU A 151 8.45 -6.58 -3.48
N SER A 152 8.74 -5.43 -2.89
CA SER A 152 8.90 -4.18 -3.64
C SER A 152 10.09 -3.31 -3.22
N GLY A 153 10.84 -3.71 -2.19
CA GLY A 153 11.82 -2.84 -1.54
C GLY A 153 11.15 -1.64 -0.87
N TYR A 154 9.96 -1.81 -0.34
CA TYR A 154 9.14 -0.74 0.26
C TYR A 154 8.80 0.41 -0.71
N ASN A 155 8.68 0.12 -2.01
CA ASN A 155 8.33 1.12 -3.01
C ASN A 155 6.81 1.13 -3.28
N PRO A 156 6.07 2.16 -2.84
CA PRO A 156 4.63 2.26 -3.06
C PRO A 156 4.25 2.41 -4.55
N LYS A 157 5.18 2.86 -5.39
CA LYS A 157 4.97 3.02 -6.83
C LYS A 157 5.40 1.79 -7.64
N ALA A 158 5.93 0.74 -7.00
CA ALA A 158 6.38 -0.47 -7.69
C ALA A 158 5.27 -1.12 -8.50
N THR A 159 5.62 -1.61 -9.68
CA THR A 159 4.71 -2.38 -10.55
C THR A 159 5.49 -3.52 -11.20
N SER A 160 5.08 -4.75 -10.95
CA SER A 160 5.71 -5.94 -11.52
C SER A 160 5.28 -6.18 -12.97
N ARG A 161 5.99 -7.09 -13.67
CA ARG A 161 5.60 -7.53 -15.02
C ARG A 161 4.22 -8.21 -15.04
N ALA A 162 3.80 -8.79 -13.95
CA ALA A 162 2.50 -9.41 -13.77
C ALA A 162 1.40 -8.41 -13.33
N SER A 163 1.72 -7.10 -13.26
CA SER A 163 0.81 -6.04 -12.80
C SER A 163 0.44 -6.11 -11.32
N ALA A 164 1.28 -6.72 -10.49
CA ALA A 164 1.22 -6.54 -9.06
C ALA A 164 1.76 -5.14 -8.70
N VAL A 165 1.15 -4.46 -7.72
CA VAL A 165 1.40 -3.04 -7.44
C VAL A 165 1.57 -2.76 -5.94
N GLY A 166 2.42 -1.78 -5.64
CA GLY A 166 2.59 -1.17 -4.31
C GLY A 166 3.55 -1.92 -3.40
N LEU A 167 3.59 -1.51 -2.12
CA LEU A 167 4.47 -2.09 -1.11
C LEU A 167 4.34 -3.62 -1.07
N TRP A 168 3.12 -4.09 -1.02
CA TRP A 168 2.71 -5.47 -0.80
C TRP A 168 2.51 -6.27 -2.09
N GLN A 169 2.76 -5.66 -3.26
CA GLN A 169 2.63 -6.29 -4.58
C GLN A 169 1.28 -6.99 -4.83
N PHE A 170 0.19 -6.32 -4.46
CA PHE A 170 -1.14 -6.85 -4.70
C PHE A 170 -1.51 -6.95 -6.18
N MET A 171 -2.07 -8.09 -6.55
CA MET A 171 -2.83 -8.22 -7.81
C MET A 171 -4.16 -7.48 -7.66
N GLN A 172 -4.67 -6.89 -8.75
CA GLN A 172 -5.91 -6.09 -8.71
C GLN A 172 -7.09 -6.87 -8.10
N GLY A 173 -7.31 -8.11 -8.52
CA GLY A 173 -8.43 -8.92 -8.02
C GLY A 173 -8.34 -9.19 -6.51
N THR A 174 -7.14 -9.45 -6.00
CA THR A 174 -6.92 -9.63 -4.55
C THR A 174 -7.15 -8.33 -3.81
N ALA A 175 -6.59 -7.21 -4.31
CA ALA A 175 -6.74 -5.89 -3.69
C ALA A 175 -8.22 -5.47 -3.56
N THR A 176 -9.00 -5.62 -4.62
CA THR A 176 -10.42 -5.27 -4.59
C THR A 176 -11.23 -6.19 -3.67
N GLY A 177 -10.85 -7.47 -3.53
CA GLY A 177 -11.42 -8.39 -2.55
C GLY A 177 -11.19 -7.94 -1.09
N TRP A 178 -10.11 -7.19 -0.86
CA TRP A 178 -9.77 -6.61 0.45
C TRP A 178 -10.12 -5.13 0.56
N GLY A 179 -11.11 -4.65 -0.23
CA GLY A 179 -11.70 -3.32 -0.12
C GLY A 179 -10.83 -2.17 -0.61
N MET A 180 -9.76 -2.46 -1.37
CA MET A 180 -8.96 -1.43 -2.03
C MET A 180 -9.60 -1.00 -3.35
N GLU A 181 -9.72 0.31 -3.54
CA GLU A 181 -10.20 0.88 -4.81
C GLU A 181 -9.08 0.88 -5.85
N VAL A 182 -9.36 0.31 -7.04
CA VAL A 182 -8.44 0.29 -8.18
C VAL A 182 -9.17 0.73 -9.44
N THR A 183 -9.00 1.99 -9.79
CA THR A 183 -9.62 2.64 -10.96
C THR A 183 -8.55 3.37 -11.79
N PRO A 184 -8.88 3.96 -12.93
CA PRO A 184 -7.95 4.80 -13.68
C PRO A 184 -7.49 6.07 -12.95
N LEU A 185 -8.18 6.48 -11.86
CA LEU A 185 -7.89 7.69 -11.07
C LEU A 185 -7.15 7.38 -9.78
N ILE A 186 -7.53 6.30 -9.13
CA ILE A 186 -7.01 5.90 -7.83
C ILE A 186 -6.58 4.44 -7.86
N ASP A 187 -5.44 4.15 -7.24
CA ASP A 187 -4.95 2.80 -7.02
C ASP A 187 -4.46 2.68 -5.57
N GLU A 188 -5.34 2.21 -4.69
CA GLU A 188 -5.06 2.10 -3.26
C GLU A 188 -4.03 1.02 -2.90
N ARG A 189 -3.62 0.18 -3.85
CA ARG A 189 -2.44 -0.69 -3.67
C ARG A 189 -1.15 0.10 -3.47
N ARG A 190 -1.14 1.36 -3.93
CA ARG A 190 -0.03 2.31 -3.74
C ARG A 190 -0.11 3.07 -2.42
N ASP A 191 -1.26 3.05 -1.75
CA ASP A 191 -1.43 3.67 -0.44
C ASP A 191 -0.74 2.81 0.63
N PRO A 192 0.29 3.31 1.33
CA PRO A 192 1.04 2.51 2.30
C PRO A 192 0.17 1.95 3.43
N VAL A 193 -0.74 2.75 3.96
CA VAL A 193 -1.62 2.35 5.07
C VAL A 193 -2.71 1.40 4.57
N LYS A 194 -3.45 1.81 3.54
CA LYS A 194 -4.58 1.02 3.02
C LYS A 194 -4.16 -0.35 2.50
N SER A 195 -3.00 -0.40 1.82
CA SER A 195 -2.47 -1.68 1.34
C SER A 195 -1.93 -2.55 2.48
N THR A 196 -1.44 -1.97 3.57
CA THR A 196 -1.03 -2.73 4.76
C THR A 196 -2.25 -3.32 5.49
N GLU A 197 -3.33 -2.55 5.68
CA GLU A 197 -4.59 -3.09 6.21
C GLU A 197 -5.10 -4.28 5.39
N GLY A 198 -5.11 -4.16 4.06
CA GLY A 198 -5.49 -5.25 3.17
C GLY A 198 -4.56 -6.46 3.24
N ALA A 199 -3.25 -6.24 3.40
CA ALA A 199 -2.26 -7.31 3.53
C ALA A 199 -2.42 -8.08 4.86
N VAL A 200 -2.66 -7.36 5.94
CA VAL A 200 -2.93 -7.94 7.27
C VAL A 200 -4.16 -8.84 7.21
N GLY A 201 -5.28 -8.33 6.68
CA GLY A 201 -6.49 -9.14 6.53
C GLY A 201 -6.26 -10.40 5.68
N PHE A 202 -5.55 -10.26 4.56
CA PHE A 202 -5.24 -11.39 3.69
C PHE A 202 -4.30 -12.41 4.36
N LEU A 203 -3.29 -11.96 5.10
CA LEU A 203 -2.36 -12.84 5.81
C LEU A 203 -3.06 -13.61 6.95
N LEU A 204 -3.97 -12.97 7.67
CA LEU A 204 -4.79 -13.63 8.71
C LEU A 204 -5.69 -14.71 8.09
N GLU A 205 -6.40 -14.41 7.00
CA GLU A 205 -7.21 -15.41 6.28
C GLU A 205 -6.34 -16.59 5.82
N LEU A 206 -5.17 -16.31 5.24
CA LEU A 206 -4.25 -17.36 4.79
C LEU A 206 -3.73 -18.20 5.96
N ARG A 207 -3.44 -17.59 7.10
CA ARG A 207 -2.97 -18.29 8.30
C ARG A 207 -4.06 -19.20 8.89
N GLU A 208 -5.29 -18.71 8.93
CA GLU A 208 -6.45 -19.48 9.39
C GLU A 208 -6.74 -20.68 8.44
N ASP A 209 -6.80 -20.40 7.13
CA ASP A 209 -7.14 -21.39 6.09
C ASP A 209 -6.05 -22.46 5.92
N LEU A 210 -4.78 -22.08 5.97
CA LEU A 210 -3.66 -22.97 5.64
C LEU A 210 -2.92 -23.51 6.87
N GLY A 211 -3.27 -23.08 8.06
CA GLY A 211 -2.87 -23.67 9.35
C GLY A 211 -1.44 -23.39 9.82
N SER A 212 -0.55 -22.81 9.00
CA SER A 212 0.80 -22.42 9.41
C SER A 212 1.29 -21.18 8.69
N TRP A 213 2.27 -20.46 9.27
CA TRP A 213 2.81 -19.25 8.65
C TRP A 213 3.55 -19.54 7.35
N PHE A 214 4.34 -20.61 7.26
CA PHE A 214 5.07 -20.91 6.03
C PHE A 214 4.13 -21.31 4.88
N LEU A 215 3.03 -21.99 5.19
CA LEU A 215 1.99 -22.28 4.20
C LEU A 215 1.21 -21.01 3.83
N ALA A 216 0.91 -20.13 4.78
CA ALA A 216 0.29 -18.83 4.53
C ALA A 216 1.16 -17.96 3.61
N LEU A 217 2.46 -17.88 3.86
CA LEU A 217 3.43 -17.18 3.02
C LEU A 217 3.51 -17.80 1.61
N ALA A 218 3.46 -19.12 1.50
CA ALA A 218 3.36 -19.81 0.21
C ALA A 218 2.04 -19.49 -0.51
N GLY A 219 0.94 -19.36 0.24
CA GLY A 219 -0.36 -18.93 -0.26
C GLY A 219 -0.38 -17.48 -0.72
N TYR A 220 0.29 -16.60 0.01
CA TYR A 220 0.48 -15.20 -0.38
C TYR A 220 1.19 -15.09 -1.74
N ASN A 221 2.32 -15.78 -1.89
CA ASN A 221 3.14 -15.73 -3.11
C ASN A 221 2.50 -16.44 -4.31
N SER A 222 1.91 -17.62 -4.12
CA SER A 222 1.46 -18.46 -5.26
C SER A 222 -0.05 -18.66 -5.36
N GLY A 223 -0.80 -18.08 -4.45
CA GLY A 223 -2.25 -18.18 -4.31
C GLY A 223 -2.69 -19.39 -3.45
N PRO A 224 -3.69 -19.22 -2.55
CA PRO A 224 -4.13 -20.24 -1.60
C PRO A 224 -4.66 -21.51 -2.26
N ASN A 225 -5.34 -21.40 -3.38
CA ASN A 225 -5.86 -22.56 -4.13
C ASN A 225 -4.76 -23.52 -4.59
N ARG A 226 -3.56 -23.02 -4.84
CA ARG A 226 -2.42 -23.88 -5.19
C ARG A 226 -1.94 -24.65 -3.97
N VAL A 227 -1.81 -23.98 -2.84
CA VAL A 227 -1.40 -24.62 -1.59
C VAL A 227 -2.39 -25.70 -1.20
N ARG A 228 -3.69 -25.39 -1.15
CA ARG A 228 -4.75 -26.38 -0.84
C ARG A 228 -4.69 -27.59 -1.76
N ARG A 229 -4.46 -27.40 -3.04
CA ARG A 229 -4.34 -28.50 -4.01
C ARG A 229 -3.10 -29.38 -3.77
N ILE A 230 -1.99 -28.79 -3.38
CA ILE A 230 -0.78 -29.53 -3.02
C ILE A 230 -1.02 -30.32 -1.73
N LEU A 231 -1.57 -29.69 -0.69
CA LEU A 231 -1.88 -30.34 0.58
C LEU A 231 -2.85 -31.52 0.37
N SER A 232 -3.98 -31.30 -0.31
CA SER A 232 -4.97 -32.36 -0.55
C SER A 232 -4.42 -33.51 -1.40
N ARG A 233 -3.44 -33.28 -2.26
CA ARG A 233 -2.86 -34.32 -3.12
C ARG A 233 -1.76 -35.14 -2.44
N TYR A 234 -0.91 -34.48 -1.66
CA TYR A 234 0.32 -35.08 -1.14
C TYR A 234 0.34 -35.31 0.37
N ALA A 235 -0.58 -34.67 1.10
CA ALA A 235 -0.70 -34.78 2.55
C ALA A 235 -2.16 -34.62 3.05
N PRO A 236 -3.14 -35.42 2.52
CA PRO A 236 -4.56 -35.16 2.76
C PRO A 236 -4.97 -35.27 4.25
N ASP A 237 -4.27 -36.08 5.05
CA ASP A 237 -4.60 -36.33 6.45
C ASP A 237 -3.52 -35.82 7.42
N VAL A 238 -2.63 -34.95 6.93
CA VAL A 238 -1.53 -34.41 7.73
C VAL A 238 -1.89 -33.01 8.22
N GLN A 239 -1.65 -32.75 9.50
CA GLN A 239 -1.82 -31.41 10.07
C GLN A 239 -0.89 -30.41 9.37
N PRO A 240 -1.43 -29.28 8.88
CA PRO A 240 -0.63 -28.24 8.26
C PRO A 240 0.34 -27.60 9.26
N THR A 241 1.63 -27.66 8.95
CA THR A 241 2.72 -27.10 9.74
C THR A 241 3.76 -26.45 8.83
N ASP A 242 4.65 -25.65 9.40
CA ASP A 242 5.79 -25.11 8.66
C ASP A 242 6.73 -26.21 8.13
N SER A 243 6.91 -27.28 8.92
CA SER A 243 7.68 -28.46 8.48
C SER A 243 7.02 -29.18 7.29
N LEU A 244 5.68 -29.19 7.23
CA LEU A 244 4.98 -29.74 6.09
C LEU A 244 5.20 -28.91 4.82
N PHE A 245 5.18 -27.58 4.92
CA PHE A 245 5.56 -26.72 3.78
C PHE A 245 6.95 -27.09 3.27
N TRP A 246 7.93 -27.20 4.19
CA TRP A 246 9.31 -27.47 3.80
C TRP A 246 9.47 -28.85 3.17
N ALA A 247 8.80 -29.87 3.71
CA ALA A 247 8.80 -31.21 3.15
C ALA A 247 8.15 -31.27 1.75
N LEU A 248 7.11 -30.48 1.52
CA LEU A 248 6.38 -30.42 0.24
C LEU A 248 6.92 -29.37 -0.73
N ARG A 249 7.99 -28.61 -0.37
CA ARG A 249 8.47 -27.48 -1.17
C ARG A 249 8.72 -27.79 -2.65
N GLY A 250 9.18 -29.01 -2.96
CA GLY A 250 9.44 -29.43 -4.32
C GLY A 250 8.22 -29.46 -5.26
N HIS A 251 7.01 -29.40 -4.70
CA HIS A 251 5.76 -29.36 -5.46
C HIS A 251 5.28 -27.94 -5.77
N PHE A 252 5.89 -26.92 -5.16
CA PHE A 252 5.62 -25.51 -5.43
C PHE A 252 6.46 -24.97 -6.59
N PRO A 253 6.05 -23.86 -7.22
CA PRO A 253 6.93 -23.12 -8.13
C PRO A 253 8.24 -22.72 -7.44
N ARG A 254 9.32 -22.64 -8.21
CA ARG A 254 10.65 -22.28 -7.65
C ARG A 254 10.64 -20.98 -6.86
N GLU A 255 9.91 -19.99 -7.32
CA GLU A 255 9.75 -18.72 -6.59
C GLU A 255 9.17 -18.94 -5.19
N THR A 256 8.12 -19.77 -5.09
CA THR A 256 7.47 -20.07 -3.81
C THR A 256 8.36 -20.94 -2.90
N GLN A 257 9.16 -21.86 -3.47
CA GLN A 257 10.13 -22.66 -2.71
C GLN A 257 11.16 -21.75 -1.99
N GLU A 258 11.56 -20.66 -2.66
CA GLU A 258 12.59 -19.73 -2.20
C GLU A 258 11.99 -18.57 -1.36
N PHE A 259 10.67 -18.43 -1.31
CA PHE A 259 10.01 -17.25 -0.73
C PHE A 259 10.28 -17.10 0.77
N VAL A 260 10.06 -18.19 1.54
CA VAL A 260 10.30 -18.17 2.99
C VAL A 260 11.80 -18.04 3.32
N PRO A 261 12.73 -18.80 2.71
CA PRO A 261 14.17 -18.57 2.89
C PRO A 261 14.61 -17.13 2.57
N LYS A 262 14.04 -16.52 1.50
CA LYS A 262 14.28 -15.13 1.14
C LYS A 262 13.79 -14.17 2.22
N LEU A 263 12.60 -14.41 2.79
CA LEU A 263 12.07 -13.61 3.89
C LEU A 263 12.99 -13.68 5.12
N ILE A 264 13.37 -14.88 5.55
CA ILE A 264 14.26 -15.06 6.71
C ILE A 264 15.62 -14.36 6.47
N SER A 265 16.17 -14.46 5.26
CA SER A 265 17.40 -13.73 4.93
C SER A 265 17.23 -12.21 4.99
N ALA A 266 16.07 -11.70 4.57
CA ALA A 266 15.74 -10.26 4.65
C ALA A 266 15.61 -9.79 6.11
N ILE A 267 15.06 -10.61 7.00
CA ILE A 267 15.01 -10.34 8.43
C ILE A 267 16.42 -10.20 9.01
N ILE A 268 17.32 -11.12 8.65
CA ILE A 268 18.71 -11.10 9.13
C ILE A 268 19.45 -9.86 8.62
N VAL A 269 19.37 -9.60 7.32
CA VAL A 269 20.09 -8.50 6.67
C VAL A 269 19.49 -7.13 7.07
N GLY A 270 18.18 -7.03 7.11
CA GLY A 270 17.50 -5.78 7.47
C GLY A 270 17.51 -5.49 8.97
N GLY A 271 17.66 -6.52 9.81
CA GLY A 271 17.78 -6.38 11.26
C GLY A 271 19.20 -5.94 11.72
N SER A 272 20.22 -6.22 10.91
CA SER A 272 21.60 -5.88 11.22
C SER A 272 22.37 -5.42 9.96
N PRO A 273 21.95 -4.32 9.33
CA PRO A 273 22.51 -3.88 8.05
C PRO A 273 24.01 -3.55 8.13
N GLN A 274 24.51 -3.15 9.30
CA GLN A 274 25.92 -2.87 9.54
C GLN A 274 26.82 -4.10 9.31
N ASP A 275 26.33 -5.30 9.63
CA ASP A 275 27.02 -6.57 9.38
C ASP A 275 27.21 -6.86 7.87
N PHE A 276 26.50 -6.10 7.05
CA PHE A 276 26.54 -6.14 5.59
C PHE A 276 27.23 -4.92 4.98
N GLY A 277 27.86 -4.08 5.81
CA GLY A 277 28.60 -2.88 5.37
C GLY A 277 27.67 -1.73 4.96
N ILE A 278 26.43 -1.70 5.45
CA ILE A 278 25.47 -0.67 5.15
C ILE A 278 25.18 0.14 6.41
N GLU A 279 25.53 1.42 6.34
CA GLU A 279 25.16 2.36 7.41
C GLU A 279 23.68 2.75 7.28
N PRO A 280 22.91 2.73 8.38
CA PRO A 280 21.55 3.21 8.37
C PRO A 280 21.47 4.68 7.96
N VAL A 281 20.63 4.98 6.98
CA VAL A 281 20.37 6.35 6.56
C VAL A 281 19.22 6.89 7.41
N SER A 282 19.43 8.07 8.04
CA SER A 282 18.33 8.79 8.67
C SER A 282 17.39 9.32 7.60
N VAL A 283 16.13 8.96 7.68
CA VAL A 283 15.09 9.38 6.74
C VAL A 283 13.89 9.95 7.49
N ASP A 284 13.20 10.88 6.83
CA ASP A 284 11.94 11.39 7.35
C ASP A 284 10.89 10.28 7.33
N ARG A 285 10.26 10.06 8.47
CA ARG A 285 9.19 9.07 8.63
C ARG A 285 7.98 9.43 7.79
N PHE A 286 7.12 8.45 7.54
CA PHE A 286 5.83 8.66 6.91
C PHE A 286 4.83 9.22 7.93
N ALA A 287 5.09 10.46 8.40
CA ALA A 287 4.24 11.21 9.29
C ALA A 287 3.41 12.22 8.50
N TYR A 288 2.12 12.37 8.85
CA TYR A 288 1.20 13.20 8.08
C TYR A 288 -0.03 13.63 8.89
N ASP A 289 -0.57 14.79 8.51
CA ASP A 289 -1.93 15.19 8.86
C ASP A 289 -2.91 14.68 7.79
N VAL A 290 -4.17 14.47 8.16
CA VAL A 290 -5.24 14.11 7.22
C VAL A 290 -6.22 15.27 7.06
N ALA A 291 -6.54 15.60 5.82
CA ALA A 291 -7.60 16.53 5.51
C ALA A 291 -8.59 15.92 4.52
N THR A 292 -9.83 16.43 4.50
CA THR A 292 -10.85 16.03 3.52
C THR A 292 -11.08 17.18 2.54
N VAL A 293 -11.04 16.84 1.24
CA VAL A 293 -11.48 17.75 0.18
C VAL A 293 -12.84 17.28 -0.32
N PRO A 294 -13.81 18.21 -0.54
CA PRO A 294 -15.21 17.84 -0.79
C PRO A 294 -15.46 17.27 -2.20
N ASP A 295 -14.55 17.56 -3.13
CA ASP A 295 -14.66 17.18 -4.54
C ASP A 295 -13.27 17.14 -5.17
N ALA A 296 -13.21 16.93 -6.49
CA ALA A 296 -11.98 16.95 -7.26
C ALA A 296 -11.09 18.14 -6.87
N THR A 297 -9.87 17.83 -6.48
CA THR A 297 -8.86 18.81 -6.13
C THR A 297 -7.51 18.36 -6.66
N SER A 298 -6.85 19.20 -7.42
CA SER A 298 -5.52 18.91 -7.95
C SER A 298 -4.46 18.95 -6.84
N LEU A 299 -3.48 18.06 -6.90
CA LEU A 299 -2.45 17.96 -5.86
C LEU A 299 -1.55 19.20 -5.77
N ASP A 300 -1.40 19.95 -6.88
CA ASP A 300 -0.71 21.25 -6.87
C ASP A 300 -1.51 22.32 -6.11
N VAL A 301 -2.83 22.26 -6.13
CA VAL A 301 -3.71 23.13 -5.33
C VAL A 301 -3.59 22.76 -3.85
N VAL A 302 -3.55 21.47 -3.54
CA VAL A 302 -3.31 20.98 -2.18
C VAL A 302 -1.95 21.46 -1.66
N ALA A 303 -0.89 21.30 -2.46
CA ALA A 303 0.47 21.72 -2.11
C ALA A 303 0.54 23.22 -1.81
N ARG A 304 -0.07 24.03 -2.68
CA ARG A 304 -0.15 25.49 -2.51
C ARG A 304 -0.92 25.90 -1.26
N ALA A 305 -2.05 25.23 -0.97
CA ALA A 305 -2.83 25.50 0.23
C ALA A 305 -2.13 25.08 1.51
N ALA A 306 -1.37 23.99 1.49
CA ALA A 306 -0.58 23.50 2.61
C ALA A 306 0.79 24.20 2.75
N GLU A 307 1.17 25.07 1.78
CA GLU A 307 2.46 25.77 1.75
C GLU A 307 3.67 24.80 1.73
N VAL A 308 3.57 23.76 0.90
CA VAL A 308 4.58 22.73 0.71
C VAL A 308 4.82 22.45 -0.77
N SER A 309 5.82 21.64 -1.10
CA SER A 309 6.08 21.25 -2.49
C SER A 309 5.05 20.27 -3.02
N HIS A 310 4.86 20.26 -4.34
CA HIS A 310 4.01 19.27 -5.01
C HIS A 310 4.51 17.84 -4.78
N GLU A 311 5.83 17.66 -4.78
CA GLU A 311 6.49 16.36 -4.58
C GLU A 311 6.20 15.77 -3.19
N GLU A 312 6.14 16.59 -2.14
CA GLU A 312 5.75 16.14 -0.80
C GLU A 312 4.31 15.63 -0.77
N ILE A 313 3.37 16.35 -1.39
CA ILE A 313 1.98 15.91 -1.47
C ILE A 313 1.86 14.63 -2.30
N GLU A 314 2.54 14.54 -3.44
CA GLU A 314 2.53 13.32 -4.27
C GLU A 314 3.15 12.12 -3.54
N ARG A 315 4.22 12.32 -2.76
CA ARG A 315 4.87 11.28 -1.96
C ARG A 315 3.94 10.71 -0.88
N LEU A 316 3.15 11.57 -0.24
CA LEU A 316 2.19 11.17 0.79
C LEU A 316 0.91 10.54 0.20
N ASN A 317 0.59 10.82 -1.06
CA ASN A 317 -0.65 10.43 -1.73
C ASN A 317 -0.42 9.65 -3.03
N PRO A 318 0.43 8.62 -3.05
CA PRO A 318 0.80 7.92 -4.29
C PRO A 318 -0.37 7.17 -4.95
N LYS A 319 -1.49 7.03 -4.25
CA LYS A 319 -2.72 6.43 -4.77
C LYS A 319 -3.38 7.24 -5.87
N TYR A 320 -3.22 8.57 -5.89
CA TYR A 320 -3.84 9.43 -6.89
C TYR A 320 -3.03 9.45 -8.19
N LEU A 321 -3.42 8.60 -9.14
CA LEU A 321 -2.66 8.33 -10.37
C LEU A 321 -2.58 9.50 -11.35
N ARG A 322 -3.40 10.53 -11.15
CA ARG A 322 -3.60 11.63 -12.10
C ARG A 322 -3.33 13.00 -11.50
N GLY A 323 -2.63 13.06 -10.38
CA GLY A 323 -2.31 14.31 -9.71
C GLY A 323 -3.53 15.07 -9.19
N MET A 324 -4.64 14.36 -8.95
CA MET A 324 -5.88 14.94 -8.41
C MET A 324 -6.70 13.89 -7.66
N THR A 325 -7.54 14.33 -6.74
CA THR A 325 -8.52 13.48 -6.06
C THR A 325 -9.68 13.10 -6.98
N VAL A 326 -10.55 12.19 -6.53
CA VAL A 326 -11.61 11.63 -7.36
C VAL A 326 -12.77 12.65 -7.52
N PRO A 327 -13.20 12.97 -8.75
CA PRO A 327 -14.32 13.85 -9.00
C PRO A 327 -15.66 13.28 -8.47
N GLY A 328 -16.54 14.17 -7.99
CA GLY A 328 -17.90 13.83 -7.59
C GLY A 328 -18.01 13.18 -6.21
N GLN A 329 -16.93 13.12 -5.45
CA GLN A 329 -16.93 12.58 -4.08
C GLN A 329 -15.90 13.27 -3.20
N ALA A 330 -16.17 13.26 -1.90
CA ALA A 330 -15.17 13.69 -0.91
C ALA A 330 -14.00 12.70 -0.88
N SER A 331 -12.80 13.23 -0.74
CA SER A 331 -11.56 12.45 -0.76
C SER A 331 -10.66 12.84 0.41
N SER A 332 -10.07 11.83 1.04
CA SER A 332 -9.04 12.02 2.06
C SER A 332 -7.68 12.31 1.42
N ILE A 333 -7.00 13.34 1.88
CA ILE A 333 -5.67 13.76 1.43
C ILE A 333 -4.72 13.83 2.62
N ARG A 334 -3.50 13.29 2.45
CA ARG A 334 -2.43 13.41 3.44
C ARG A 334 -1.59 14.65 3.15
N LEU A 335 -1.26 15.36 4.19
CA LEU A 335 -0.42 16.57 4.21
C LEU A 335 0.80 16.28 5.08
N PRO A 336 1.94 16.93 4.89
CA PRO A 336 3.02 16.85 5.85
C PRO A 336 2.53 17.23 7.26
N GLU A 337 3.07 16.57 8.26
CA GLU A 337 2.74 16.80 9.67
C GLU A 337 2.82 18.28 10.04
N GLY A 338 1.83 18.78 10.78
CA GLY A 338 1.69 20.18 11.18
C GLY A 338 1.17 21.14 10.10
N ARG A 339 0.79 20.62 8.89
CA ARG A 339 0.29 21.45 7.79
C ARG A 339 -1.23 21.48 7.67
N GLY A 340 -1.94 20.71 8.48
CA GLY A 340 -3.41 20.61 8.42
C GLY A 340 -4.11 21.96 8.63
N GLU A 341 -3.69 22.78 9.60
CA GLU A 341 -4.31 24.08 9.86
C GLU A 341 -4.04 25.09 8.73
N ALA A 342 -2.81 25.19 8.26
CA ALA A 342 -2.46 26.05 7.12
C ALA A 342 -3.29 25.69 5.89
N PHE A 343 -3.38 24.38 5.60
CA PHE A 343 -4.21 23.87 4.51
C PHE A 343 -5.68 24.29 4.68
N ARG A 344 -6.29 24.04 5.83
CA ARG A 344 -7.69 24.36 6.09
C ARG A 344 -7.99 25.84 5.85
N VAL A 345 -7.16 26.73 6.38
CA VAL A 345 -7.32 28.19 6.26
C VAL A 345 -7.15 28.65 4.81
N ASN A 346 -6.15 28.14 4.11
CA ASN A 346 -5.83 28.58 2.75
C ASN A 346 -6.77 27.94 1.73
N TYR A 347 -7.12 26.65 1.87
CA TYR A 347 -8.03 25.96 0.97
C TYR A 347 -9.44 26.56 0.96
N ALA A 348 -9.92 27.04 2.12
CA ALA A 348 -11.20 27.72 2.23
C ALA A 348 -11.27 29.02 1.40
N LYS A 349 -10.14 29.67 1.13
CA LYS A 349 -10.05 30.89 0.30
C LYS A 349 -10.01 30.59 -1.21
N ILE A 350 -9.79 29.34 -1.62
CA ILE A 350 -9.68 28.96 -3.03
C ILE A 350 -11.08 28.71 -3.58
N PRO A 351 -11.55 29.46 -4.58
CA PRO A 351 -12.81 29.21 -5.26
C PRO A 351 -12.89 27.80 -5.84
N ALA A 352 -14.09 27.20 -5.86
CA ALA A 352 -14.27 25.83 -6.34
C ALA A 352 -13.75 25.61 -7.77
N GLU A 353 -13.96 26.60 -8.65
CA GLU A 353 -13.48 26.61 -10.05
C GLU A 353 -11.96 26.65 -10.21
N GLU A 354 -11.23 27.03 -9.15
CA GLU A 354 -9.76 27.08 -9.15
C GLU A 354 -9.10 25.85 -8.50
N ARG A 355 -9.93 24.92 -7.95
CA ARG A 355 -9.44 23.72 -7.25
C ARG A 355 -8.98 22.61 -8.21
N VAL A 356 -9.37 22.70 -9.49
CA VAL A 356 -9.03 21.71 -10.51
C VAL A 356 -8.19 22.36 -11.61
N THR A 357 -6.96 21.93 -11.70
CA THR A 357 -6.00 22.37 -12.74
C THR A 357 -5.86 21.34 -13.87
N VAL A 358 -6.51 20.17 -13.72
CA VAL A 358 -6.53 19.11 -14.71
C VAL A 358 -7.95 18.53 -14.84
N VAL A 359 -8.34 18.13 -16.04
CA VAL A 359 -9.57 17.41 -16.30
C VAL A 359 -9.28 16.13 -17.05
N GLN A 360 -10.17 15.15 -16.94
CA GLN A 360 -10.11 13.96 -17.77
C GLN A 360 -10.94 14.17 -19.03
N HIS A 361 -10.34 13.84 -20.18
CA HIS A 361 -11.03 13.83 -21.46
C HIS A 361 -10.99 12.43 -22.06
N ARG A 362 -12.14 11.85 -22.35
CA ARG A 362 -12.25 10.60 -23.11
C ARG A 362 -12.29 10.90 -24.59
N VAL A 363 -11.26 10.49 -25.30
CA VAL A 363 -11.13 10.71 -26.74
C VAL A 363 -12.30 10.11 -27.51
N VAL A 364 -12.97 10.91 -28.31
CA VAL A 364 -14.00 10.46 -29.24
C VAL A 364 -13.48 10.42 -30.68
N SER A 365 -14.24 9.78 -31.58
CA SER A 365 -13.83 9.62 -32.97
C SER A 365 -13.63 10.99 -33.67
N GLY A 366 -12.52 11.15 -34.37
CA GLY A 366 -12.21 12.38 -35.11
C GLY A 366 -11.46 13.45 -34.29
N GLU A 367 -11.25 13.25 -32.99
CA GLU A 367 -10.51 14.20 -32.18
C GLU A 367 -8.99 14.10 -32.38
N THR A 368 -8.34 15.23 -32.20
CA THR A 368 -6.89 15.37 -32.14
C THR A 368 -6.49 16.07 -30.84
N LEU A 369 -5.23 15.91 -30.40
CA LEU A 369 -4.73 16.66 -29.24
C LEU A 369 -4.91 18.18 -29.40
N SER A 370 -4.84 18.70 -30.64
CA SER A 370 -5.07 20.13 -30.89
C SER A 370 -6.53 20.56 -30.71
N HIS A 371 -7.50 19.68 -31.03
CA HIS A 371 -8.91 19.94 -30.79
C HIS A 371 -9.18 19.94 -29.26
N ILE A 372 -8.65 18.93 -28.57
CA ILE A 372 -8.79 18.78 -27.11
C ILE A 372 -8.12 19.97 -26.39
N ALA A 373 -6.91 20.33 -26.77
CA ALA A 373 -6.21 21.47 -26.19
C ALA A 373 -7.01 22.77 -26.32
N ARG A 374 -7.61 23.02 -27.50
CA ARG A 374 -8.44 24.20 -27.74
C ARG A 374 -9.72 24.18 -26.91
N GLN A 375 -10.36 23.01 -26.77
CA GLN A 375 -11.59 22.84 -26.00
C GLN A 375 -11.40 23.20 -24.52
N TYR A 376 -10.24 22.86 -23.96
CA TYR A 376 -9.94 23.04 -22.54
C TYR A 376 -9.01 24.23 -22.23
N GLY A 377 -8.68 25.05 -23.22
CA GLY A 377 -7.75 26.18 -23.04
C GLY A 377 -6.32 25.76 -22.68
N SER A 378 -5.95 24.53 -23.02
CA SER A 378 -4.63 23.94 -22.78
C SER A 378 -3.72 24.01 -24.00
N ARG A 379 -2.47 23.54 -23.84
CA ARG A 379 -1.51 23.37 -24.95
C ARG A 379 -1.27 21.89 -25.22
N VAL A 380 -1.02 21.54 -26.49
CA VAL A 380 -0.71 20.16 -26.88
C VAL A 380 0.51 19.62 -26.11
N SER A 381 1.53 20.46 -25.90
CA SER A 381 2.72 20.10 -25.13
C SER A 381 2.40 19.77 -23.65
N GLU A 382 1.48 20.51 -23.04
CA GLU A 382 1.03 20.28 -21.66
C GLU A 382 0.24 18.97 -21.56
N ILE A 383 -0.66 18.72 -22.52
CA ILE A 383 -1.40 17.44 -22.57
C ILE A 383 -0.43 16.27 -22.77
N GLN A 384 0.58 16.41 -23.64
CA GLN A 384 1.58 15.36 -23.86
C GLN A 384 2.44 15.12 -22.60
N ALA A 385 2.86 16.17 -21.91
CA ALA A 385 3.60 16.07 -20.65
C ALA A 385 2.78 15.37 -19.56
N ALA A 386 1.49 15.67 -19.45
CA ALA A 386 0.58 15.04 -18.50
C ALA A 386 0.20 13.58 -18.86
N ASN A 387 0.51 13.13 -20.09
CA ASN A 387 0.17 11.80 -20.60
C ASN A 387 1.39 11.12 -21.24
N PRO A 388 2.39 10.68 -20.47
CA PRO A 388 3.56 10.00 -21.00
C PRO A 388 3.17 8.79 -21.86
N GLY A 389 3.74 8.70 -23.08
CA GLY A 389 3.45 7.62 -24.03
C GLY A 389 2.31 7.89 -25.01
N VAL A 390 1.55 8.98 -24.86
CA VAL A 390 0.54 9.39 -25.84
C VAL A 390 1.24 10.02 -27.06
N ARG A 391 1.01 9.40 -28.25
CA ARG A 391 1.52 9.91 -29.52
C ARG A 391 0.41 10.68 -30.24
N ALA A 392 0.65 11.96 -30.56
CA ALA A 392 -0.34 12.84 -31.18
C ALA A 392 -0.94 12.28 -32.50
N ARG A 393 -0.16 11.47 -33.23
CA ARG A 393 -0.60 10.84 -34.51
C ARG A 393 -1.45 9.57 -34.32
N TYR A 394 -1.49 9.00 -33.12
CA TYR A 394 -2.15 7.72 -32.83
C TYR A 394 -3.02 7.81 -31.58
N LEU A 395 -3.90 8.81 -31.58
CA LEU A 395 -4.85 8.98 -30.49
C LEU A 395 -5.94 7.90 -30.59
N ARG A 396 -6.02 7.03 -29.60
CA ARG A 396 -7.00 5.92 -29.61
C ARG A 396 -8.35 6.44 -29.12
N VAL A 397 -9.43 6.18 -29.87
CA VAL A 397 -10.81 6.41 -29.42
C VAL A 397 -11.07 5.64 -28.12
N GLY A 398 -11.69 6.30 -27.15
CA GLY A 398 -11.92 5.75 -25.81
C GLY A 398 -10.74 5.90 -24.84
N ALA A 399 -9.55 6.33 -25.30
CA ALA A 399 -8.47 6.65 -24.39
C ALA A 399 -8.85 7.82 -23.48
N VAL A 400 -8.44 7.76 -22.23
CA VAL A 400 -8.65 8.84 -21.26
C VAL A 400 -7.36 9.62 -21.13
N LEU A 401 -7.43 10.92 -21.40
CA LEU A 401 -6.32 11.86 -21.29
C LEU A 401 -6.49 12.75 -20.07
N ILE A 402 -5.38 13.07 -19.44
CA ILE A 402 -5.29 14.19 -18.51
C ILE A 402 -5.04 15.45 -19.31
N VAL A 403 -5.92 16.41 -19.16
CA VAL A 403 -5.81 17.70 -19.85
C VAL A 403 -5.62 18.78 -18.78
N PRO A 404 -4.42 19.37 -18.68
CA PRO A 404 -4.22 20.56 -17.87
C PRO A 404 -5.17 21.67 -18.35
N VAL A 405 -5.83 22.34 -17.40
CA VAL A 405 -6.72 23.46 -17.67
C VAL A 405 -6.16 24.69 -16.97
N ALA A 406 -6.14 25.81 -17.66
CA ALA A 406 -5.80 27.08 -17.01
C ALA A 406 -6.89 27.38 -15.96
N PRO A 407 -6.54 27.86 -14.75
CA PRO A 407 -7.51 28.42 -13.83
C PRO A 407 -8.35 29.45 -14.60
N ARG A 408 -9.67 29.30 -14.58
CA ARG A 408 -10.54 30.34 -15.15
C ARG A 408 -10.39 31.56 -14.25
N LEU A 409 -9.54 32.47 -14.65
CA LEU A 409 -9.54 33.82 -14.08
C LEU A 409 -10.98 34.33 -14.25
N GLY A 410 -11.66 34.50 -13.12
CA GLY A 410 -13.03 34.98 -13.12
C GLY A 410 -13.10 36.23 -13.98
N THR A 411 -14.00 36.24 -14.95
CA THR A 411 -14.33 37.45 -15.70
C THR A 411 -14.66 38.52 -14.65
N PRO A 412 -13.97 39.69 -14.66
CA PRO A 412 -14.33 40.74 -13.73
C PRO A 412 -15.80 41.06 -13.96
N VAL A 413 -16.61 40.92 -12.91
CA VAL A 413 -17.99 41.43 -12.91
C VAL A 413 -17.88 42.89 -13.22
N ALA A 414 -18.33 43.28 -14.41
CA ALA A 414 -18.40 44.68 -14.81
C ALA A 414 -19.20 45.40 -13.71
N ALA A 415 -18.49 46.28 -12.98
CA ALA A 415 -19.17 47.17 -12.05
C ALA A 415 -20.19 47.97 -12.84
N GLY A 416 -21.46 47.71 -12.59
CA GLY A 416 -22.53 48.41 -13.21
C GLY A 416 -22.42 49.91 -12.88
N ALA A 417 -22.27 50.70 -13.93
CA ALA A 417 -22.45 52.14 -13.86
C ALA A 417 -23.93 52.40 -13.65
N SER A 418 -24.25 52.98 -12.56
CA SER A 418 -25.51 53.71 -12.32
C SER A 418 -25.32 55.18 -12.56
#